data_6b4d8154d53ce867f63f248092aadfca
#
_entry.id   6b4d8154d53ce867f63f248092aadfca
#
_cell.length_a   1.000
_cell.length_b   1.000
_cell.length_c   1.000
_cell.angle_alpha   90.00
_cell.angle_beta   90.00
_cell.angle_gamma   90.00
#
_symmetry.space_group_name_H-M   'P 1'
#
loop_
_entity.id
_entity.type
_entity.pdbx_description
1 polymer ?
#
loop_
_entity_poly.entity_id
_entity_poly.type
_entity_poly.pdbx_seq_one_letter_code
_entity_poly.pdbx_strand_id
1 'polypeptide(L)'
;KNSIKKSFKYLNKMKKSENDYSKDGALEFWSSGGLMQTIEPSGRPETYDYVNINPKHIEVIVLAKGKAAVAMYYSEGNMKPKNSSEVSHYLTRVSQTFVKEDGEWKTRTSHWSPVMGGSGTTQTGKE
;
A
#
# COMPACT_ATOMS: atom_id res chain seq x y z
N LYS A 1 -9.56 -6.84 5.75
CA LYS A 1 -8.65 -6.40 6.83
C LYS A 1 -7.52 -7.39 7.09
N ASN A 2 -7.85 -8.67 7.18
CA ASN A 2 -6.85 -9.69 7.51
C ASN A 2 -5.77 -9.81 6.44
N SER A 3 -6.13 -9.69 5.17
CA SER A 3 -5.16 -9.74 4.07
C SER A 3 -4.15 -8.60 4.15
N ILE A 4 -4.62 -7.40 4.50
CA ILE A 4 -3.75 -6.24 4.66
C ILE A 4 -2.78 -6.47 5.82
N LYS A 5 -3.28 -6.91 6.97
CA LYS A 5 -2.43 -7.20 8.14
C LYS A 5 -1.40 -8.27 7.84
N LYS A 6 -1.80 -9.32 7.12
CA LYS A 6 -0.91 -10.42 6.73
C LYS A 6 0.21 -9.92 5.82
N SER A 7 -0.13 -9.05 4.86
CA SER A 7 0.84 -8.49 3.93
C SER A 7 1.91 -7.67 4.67
N PHE A 8 1.51 -6.87 5.64
CA PHE A 8 2.47 -6.09 6.44
C PHE A 8 3.32 -6.97 7.35
N LYS A 9 2.77 -8.03 7.90
CA LYS A 9 3.56 -9.00 8.67
C LYS A 9 4.65 -9.63 7.82
N TYR A 10 4.30 -10.02 6.60
CA TYR A 10 5.25 -10.58 5.66
C TYR A 10 6.37 -9.59 5.36
N LEU A 11 5.99 -8.34 5.04
CA LEU A 11 6.93 -7.27 4.73
C LEU A 11 7.94 -7.08 5.87
N ASN A 12 7.46 -6.94 7.10
CA ASN A 12 8.29 -6.69 8.26
C ASN A 12 9.23 -7.86 8.56
N LYS A 13 8.76 -9.09 8.37
CA LYS A 13 9.53 -10.30 8.63
C LYS A 13 10.57 -10.56 7.55
N MET A 14 10.16 -10.49 6.30
CA MET A 14 11.01 -10.88 5.17
C MET A 14 11.83 -9.73 4.60
N LYS A 15 11.53 -8.49 5.01
CA LYS A 15 12.19 -7.27 4.51
C LYS A 15 12.05 -7.10 3.00
N LYS A 16 10.95 -7.58 2.48
CA LYS A 16 10.55 -7.40 1.08
C LYS A 16 9.04 -7.49 0.97
N SER A 17 8.49 -6.84 -0.05
CA SER A 17 7.04 -6.88 -0.28
C SER A 17 6.62 -8.25 -0.80
N GLU A 18 5.42 -8.68 -0.40
CA GLU A 18 4.80 -9.89 -0.93
C GLU A 18 4.19 -9.59 -2.30
N ASN A 19 4.24 -10.57 -3.20
CA ASN A 19 3.54 -10.43 -4.47
C ASN A 19 2.07 -10.80 -4.28
N ASP A 20 1.26 -9.80 -3.93
CA ASP A 20 -0.18 -9.95 -3.78
C ASP A 20 -0.95 -9.20 -4.88
N TYR A 21 -0.32 -9.01 -6.02
CA TYR A 21 -0.95 -8.34 -7.15
C TYR A 21 -1.87 -9.26 -7.93
N SER A 22 -2.90 -8.64 -8.53
CA SER A 22 -3.83 -9.34 -9.41
C SER A 22 -3.12 -9.98 -10.61
N LYS A 23 -3.70 -11.04 -11.14
CA LYS A 23 -3.24 -11.65 -12.39
C LYS A 23 -3.30 -10.69 -13.57
N ASP A 24 -4.08 -9.63 -13.46
CA ASP A 24 -4.19 -8.59 -14.49
C ASP A 24 -3.24 -7.41 -14.25
N GLY A 25 -2.37 -7.53 -13.23
CA GLY A 25 -1.45 -6.47 -12.84
C GLY A 25 -2.12 -5.41 -11.97
N ALA A 26 -1.43 -4.31 -11.76
CA ALA A 26 -1.93 -3.22 -10.93
C ALA A 26 -1.40 -1.86 -11.39
N LEU A 27 -2.07 -0.81 -10.95
CA LEU A 27 -1.61 0.57 -11.13
C LEU A 27 -1.36 1.16 -9.73
N GLU A 28 -0.24 1.86 -9.57
CA GLU A 28 0.13 2.40 -8.27
C GLU A 28 0.71 3.80 -8.33
N PHE A 29 0.38 4.60 -7.31
CA PHE A 29 1.13 5.80 -6.96
C PHE A 29 1.89 5.50 -5.68
N TRP A 30 3.19 5.76 -5.67
CA TRP A 30 4.05 5.46 -4.52
C TRP A 30 4.23 6.67 -3.61
N SER A 31 4.53 6.41 -2.34
CA SER A 31 4.73 7.48 -1.35
C SER A 31 5.93 8.37 -1.63
N SER A 32 6.86 7.91 -2.46
CA SER A 32 7.99 8.71 -2.90
C SER A 32 7.59 9.80 -3.90
N GLY A 33 6.35 9.76 -4.39
CA GLY A 33 5.85 10.66 -5.40
C GLY A 33 6.12 10.15 -6.82
N GLY A 34 5.94 11.02 -7.78
CA GLY A 34 6.21 10.68 -9.18
C GLY A 34 4.97 10.21 -9.93
N LEU A 35 5.23 9.64 -11.10
CA LEU A 35 4.19 9.23 -12.01
C LEU A 35 3.60 7.87 -11.64
N MET A 36 2.46 7.57 -12.26
CA MET A 36 1.79 6.30 -12.07
C MET A 36 2.67 5.14 -12.53
N GLN A 37 2.77 4.11 -11.71
CA GLN A 37 3.50 2.89 -12.02
C GLN A 37 2.56 1.80 -12.50
N THR A 38 2.95 1.11 -13.56
CA THR A 38 2.24 -0.08 -14.02
C THR A 38 2.97 -1.29 -13.48
N ILE A 39 2.27 -2.11 -12.70
CA ILE A 39 2.85 -3.29 -12.06
C ILE A 39 2.40 -4.53 -12.81
N GLU A 40 3.37 -5.30 -13.31
CA GLU A 40 3.08 -6.56 -13.98
C GLU A 40 2.57 -7.59 -12.98
N PRO A 41 1.84 -8.63 -13.43
CA PRO A 41 1.35 -9.68 -12.52
C PRO A 41 2.46 -10.37 -11.74
N SER A 42 3.67 -10.44 -12.27
CA SER A 42 4.83 -10.99 -11.57
C SER A 42 5.24 -10.13 -10.36
N GLY A 43 4.70 -8.93 -10.28
CA GLY A 43 4.98 -8.01 -9.19
C GLY A 43 6.26 -7.22 -9.39
N ARG A 44 6.50 -6.33 -8.46
CA ARG A 44 7.73 -5.55 -8.38
C ARG A 44 8.15 -5.54 -6.91
N PRO A 45 8.86 -6.56 -6.45
CA PRO A 45 9.22 -6.63 -5.04
C PRO A 45 10.14 -5.48 -4.65
N GLU A 46 9.76 -4.80 -3.58
CA GLU A 46 10.58 -3.79 -2.94
C GLU A 46 11.36 -4.46 -1.82
N THR A 47 12.67 -4.20 -1.73
CA THR A 47 13.52 -4.78 -0.69
C THR A 47 14.05 -3.70 0.23
N TYR A 48 14.34 -4.08 1.48
CA TYR A 48 14.69 -3.15 2.54
C TYR A 48 15.89 -3.66 3.33
N ASP A 49 16.73 -2.73 3.81
CA ASP A 49 17.75 -3.05 4.79
C ASP A 49 17.07 -3.36 6.13
N TYR A 50 16.07 -2.55 6.47
CA TYR A 50 15.16 -2.86 7.56
C TYR A 50 13.81 -2.22 7.27
N VAL A 51 12.76 -2.78 7.87
CA VAL A 51 11.42 -2.24 7.77
C VAL A 51 10.60 -2.68 8.98
N ASN A 52 9.88 -1.73 9.53
CA ASN A 52 8.93 -1.98 10.60
C ASN A 52 7.81 -0.99 10.46
N ILE A 53 6.82 -1.34 9.65
CA ILE A 53 5.64 -0.51 9.42
C ILE A 53 4.38 -1.33 9.63
N ASN A 54 3.33 -0.67 10.09
CA ASN A 54 2.09 -1.34 10.44
C ASN A 54 0.89 -0.55 9.95
N PRO A 55 -0.16 -1.23 9.49
CA PRO A 55 -1.38 -0.57 9.08
C PRO A 55 -2.21 -0.17 10.31
N LYS A 56 -2.87 0.99 10.21
CA LYS A 56 -3.72 1.53 11.28
C LYS A 56 -5.03 2.03 10.72
N HIS A 57 -6.09 1.86 11.50
CA HIS A 57 -7.42 2.40 11.16
C HIS A 57 -7.91 1.92 9.79
N ILE A 58 -7.86 0.60 9.59
CA ILE A 58 -8.27 0.02 8.31
C ILE A 58 -9.79 0.08 8.16
N GLU A 59 -10.23 0.76 7.10
CA GLU A 59 -11.63 0.80 6.72
C GLU A 59 -11.80 0.13 5.36
N VAL A 60 -12.82 -0.69 5.22
CA VAL A 60 -13.08 -1.44 3.99
C VAL A 60 -14.48 -1.15 3.49
N ILE A 61 -14.61 -0.86 2.20
CA ILE A 61 -15.89 -0.71 1.52
C ILE A 61 -16.00 -1.82 0.50
N VAL A 62 -17.02 -2.66 0.65
CA VAL A 62 -17.27 -3.74 -0.31
C VAL A 62 -18.00 -3.16 -1.51
N LEU A 63 -17.41 -3.29 -2.68
CA LEU A 63 -17.99 -2.81 -3.93
C LEU A 63 -18.86 -3.88 -4.59
N ALA A 64 -18.38 -5.11 -4.58
CA ALA A 64 -19.12 -6.26 -5.08
C ALA A 64 -18.82 -7.42 -4.16
N LYS A 65 -19.83 -7.94 -3.47
CA LYS A 65 -19.67 -8.97 -2.45
C LYS A 65 -18.88 -10.17 -2.96
N GLY A 66 -17.79 -10.49 -2.24
CA GLY A 66 -16.93 -11.61 -2.59
C GLY A 66 -16.11 -11.41 -3.85
N LYS A 67 -16.11 -10.23 -4.45
CA LYS A 67 -15.42 -9.97 -5.72
C LYS A 67 -14.51 -8.76 -5.70
N ALA A 68 -14.94 -7.66 -5.11
CA ALA A 68 -14.17 -6.42 -5.15
C ALA A 68 -14.42 -5.56 -3.91
N ALA A 69 -13.37 -4.87 -3.47
CA ALA A 69 -13.45 -4.00 -2.29
C ALA A 69 -12.40 -2.89 -2.40
N VAL A 70 -12.66 -1.81 -1.69
CA VAL A 70 -11.71 -0.71 -1.50
C VAL A 70 -11.35 -0.65 -0.03
N ALA A 71 -10.06 -0.48 0.27
CA ALA A 71 -9.61 -0.26 1.63
C ALA A 71 -8.89 1.09 1.73
N MET A 72 -9.09 1.77 2.83
CA MET A 72 -8.38 2.99 3.16
C MET A 72 -7.83 2.86 4.58
N TYR A 73 -6.58 3.23 4.76
CA TYR A 73 -5.92 3.10 6.07
C TYR A 73 -4.65 3.95 6.11
N TYR A 74 -4.01 3.96 7.27
CA TYR A 74 -2.71 4.60 7.44
C TYR A 74 -1.65 3.53 7.63
N SER A 75 -0.43 3.83 7.20
CA SER A 75 0.73 2.98 7.42
C SER A 75 1.78 3.78 8.15
N GLU A 76 2.25 3.26 9.29
CA GLU A 76 3.15 3.99 10.17
C GLU A 76 4.31 3.12 10.63
N GLY A 77 5.48 3.74 10.75
CA GLY A 77 6.67 3.08 11.25
C GLY A 77 7.95 3.70 10.73
N ASN A 78 8.96 2.85 10.54
CA ASN A 78 10.24 3.29 9.99
C ASN A 78 10.77 2.24 9.02
N MET A 79 11.64 2.66 8.12
CA MET A 79 12.20 1.77 7.12
C MET A 79 13.45 2.36 6.49
N LYS A 80 14.24 1.51 5.85
CA LYS A 80 15.31 1.91 4.96
C LYS A 80 15.25 1.01 3.72
N PRO A 81 14.68 1.50 2.62
CA PRO A 81 14.72 0.76 1.35
C PRO A 81 16.17 0.62 0.90
N LYS A 82 16.47 -0.47 0.19
CA LYS A 82 17.82 -0.66 -0.34
C LYS A 82 18.17 0.47 -1.31
N ASN A 83 19.39 0.98 -1.19
CA ASN A 83 19.89 2.07 -2.03
C ASN A 83 19.10 3.38 -1.89
N SER A 84 18.44 3.56 -0.76
CA SER A 84 17.68 4.76 -0.45
C SER A 84 17.98 5.24 0.96
N SER A 85 17.55 6.47 1.26
CA SER A 85 17.74 7.05 2.59
C SER A 85 16.78 6.42 3.60
N GLU A 86 17.18 6.43 4.85
CA GLU A 86 16.33 6.01 5.96
C GLU A 86 15.12 6.93 6.09
N VAL A 87 13.96 6.35 6.39
CA VAL A 87 12.76 7.08 6.73
C VAL A 87 12.44 6.74 8.18
N SER A 88 12.77 7.65 9.10
CA SER A 88 12.61 7.41 10.54
C SER A 88 11.19 7.57 11.03
N HIS A 89 10.38 8.33 10.32
CA HIS A 89 8.96 8.48 10.65
C HIS A 89 8.14 8.37 9.38
N TYR A 90 7.87 7.12 9.01
CA TYR A 90 7.06 6.83 7.83
C TYR A 90 5.59 6.88 8.24
N LEU A 91 4.86 7.82 7.68
CA LEU A 91 3.43 7.94 7.94
C LEU A 91 2.73 8.30 6.63
N THR A 92 1.99 7.35 6.11
CA THR A 92 1.31 7.52 4.83
C THR A 92 -0.17 7.20 4.95
N ARG A 93 -0.94 7.74 4.05
CA ARG A 93 -2.34 7.36 3.84
C ARG A 93 -2.38 6.50 2.61
N VAL A 94 -3.18 5.44 2.67
CA VAL A 94 -3.22 4.41 1.65
C VAL A 94 -4.65 4.21 1.20
N SER A 95 -4.82 4.09 -0.12
CA SER A 95 -6.08 3.68 -0.73
C SER A 95 -5.76 2.56 -1.70
N GLN A 96 -6.45 1.43 -1.56
CA GLN A 96 -6.21 0.25 -2.40
C GLN A 96 -7.52 -0.35 -2.88
N THR A 97 -7.52 -0.81 -4.13
CA THR A 97 -8.63 -1.57 -4.67
C THR A 97 -8.21 -3.03 -4.78
N PHE A 98 -9.04 -3.92 -4.28
CA PHE A 98 -8.78 -5.35 -4.28
C PHE A 98 -9.81 -6.10 -5.09
N VAL A 99 -9.36 -7.17 -5.72
CA VAL A 99 -10.23 -8.14 -6.39
C VAL A 99 -9.95 -9.53 -5.81
N LYS A 100 -10.96 -10.38 -5.75
CA LYS A 100 -10.79 -11.73 -5.24
C LYS A 100 -10.49 -12.67 -6.40
N GLU A 101 -9.36 -13.37 -6.30
CA GLU A 101 -8.90 -14.32 -7.29
C GLU A 101 -8.48 -15.61 -6.60
N ASP A 102 -9.06 -16.73 -6.99
CA ASP A 102 -8.73 -18.06 -6.44
C ASP A 102 -8.80 -18.09 -4.90
N GLY A 103 -9.82 -17.43 -4.35
CA GLY A 103 -10.04 -17.40 -2.91
C GLY A 103 -9.18 -16.41 -2.15
N GLU A 104 -8.35 -15.63 -2.84
CA GLU A 104 -7.46 -14.65 -2.21
C GLU A 104 -7.74 -13.23 -2.72
N TRP A 105 -7.57 -12.25 -1.82
CA TRP A 105 -7.69 -10.85 -2.20
C TRP A 105 -6.39 -10.37 -2.80
N LYS A 106 -6.47 -9.80 -4.01
CA LYS A 106 -5.32 -9.32 -4.77
C LYS A 106 -5.45 -7.84 -5.08
N THR A 107 -4.32 -7.14 -5.11
CA THR A 107 -4.27 -5.70 -5.33
C THR A 107 -4.40 -5.37 -6.82
N ARG A 108 -5.35 -4.47 -7.15
CA ARG A 108 -5.50 -3.93 -8.50
C ARG A 108 -5.02 -2.49 -8.61
N THR A 109 -5.22 -1.69 -7.56
CA THR A 109 -4.68 -0.32 -7.52
C THR A 109 -4.21 0.00 -6.12
N SER A 110 -3.22 0.88 -6.02
CA SER A 110 -2.76 1.41 -4.74
C SER A 110 -2.36 2.85 -4.89
N HIS A 111 -2.66 3.65 -3.87
CA HIS A 111 -2.18 5.02 -3.77
C HIS A 111 -1.61 5.23 -2.38
N TRP A 112 -0.33 5.56 -2.33
CA TRP A 112 0.40 5.83 -1.10
C TRP A 112 0.87 7.28 -1.13
N SER A 113 0.57 8.06 -0.11
CA SER A 113 1.04 9.43 -0.03
C SER A 113 1.30 9.83 1.42
N PRO A 114 2.28 10.71 1.66
CA PRO A 114 2.56 11.17 3.03
C PRO A 114 1.37 11.90 3.62
N VAL A 115 1.19 11.76 4.94
CA VAL A 115 0.14 12.49 5.66
C VAL A 115 0.51 13.97 5.77
N MET A 116 1.80 14.28 5.84
CA MET A 116 2.31 15.63 6.02
C MET A 116 3.22 16.04 4.89
N GLY A 117 3.32 17.35 4.71
CA GLY A 117 4.21 17.94 3.72
C GLY A 117 3.60 17.96 2.35
N GLY A 118 4.26 18.63 1.46
CA GLY A 118 3.81 18.74 0.10
C GLY A 118 2.92 19.94 -0.13
N SER A 119 2.74 20.22 -1.41
CA SER A 119 2.08 21.44 -1.90
C SER A 119 0.67 21.14 -2.37
N GLY A 120 -0.08 20.38 -1.63
CA GLY A 120 -1.45 20.11 -2.00
C GLY A 120 -2.34 21.33 -1.88
N THR A 121 -3.64 21.13 -1.97
CA THR A 121 -4.60 22.22 -1.81
C THR A 121 -4.70 22.60 -0.34
N THR A 122 -5.28 23.77 -0.07
CA THR A 122 -5.55 24.19 1.29
C THR A 122 -6.95 23.83 1.76
N GLN A 123 -7.67 23.07 0.94
CA GLN A 123 -9.01 22.63 1.29
C GLN A 123 -9.00 21.74 2.51
N THR A 124 -10.03 21.88 3.34
CA THR A 124 -10.23 20.98 4.46
C THR A 124 -11.25 19.92 4.09
N GLY A 125 -11.29 18.84 4.85
CA GLY A 125 -12.21 17.75 4.58
C GLY A 125 -13.68 18.08 4.79
N LYS A 126 -14.00 19.30 5.20
CA LYS A 126 -15.38 19.72 5.40
C LYS A 126 -15.99 20.46 4.22
N GLU A 127 -15.21 20.73 3.25
CA GLU A 127 -15.68 21.46 2.07
C GLU A 127 -16.27 20.58 1.01
#